data_983149ccac20e3314e827de36fd9e0b9
#
_entry.id   983149ccac20e3314e827de36fd9e0b9
#
_cell.length_a   1.000
_cell.length_b   1.000
_cell.length_c   1.000
_cell.angle_alpha   90.00
_cell.angle_beta   90.00
_cell.angle_gamma   90.00
#
_symmetry.space_group_name_H-M   'P 1'
#
loop_
_entity.id
_entity.type
_entity.pdbx_description
1 polymer ?
#
loop_
_entity_poly.entity_id
_entity_poly.type
_entity_poly.pdbx_seq_one_letter_code
_entity_poly.pdbx_strand_id
1 'polypeptide(L)'
;KQKKSYAPALYDLNELQRDASQRFHFSPKETLNIMQRLYEHHKILTYPRTDSRYLTDDIVPTIPERLRSCGIGPYRKAAAGILKNKIKANGHFVNNKKVSDHHAIIPTEQFVNLSELSSEERKIYDLVVRRFLAVLMPPYEYEEMTIEGKISGERFISKGSRMLKAGWKAAYEEEEELADVSEVKKGQKLIVVVKETEGKTKPPAYYTEATLLTAMEQRGLGTVATRADIIDKLFRTFLLEKKEEGIRTTSKAKQLLALVPEELKQPELTADWEKKLSRISDGKLKRQVFMSEIKDYTVEIVDEIKGSQGKFHHDNMSNKKCPNCGKRLLKVNGKKS
;
A
#
# COMPACT_ATOMS: atom_id res chain seq x y z
N LYS A 1 24.58 16.77 -13.55
CA LYS A 1 24.94 16.56 -12.14
C LYS A 1 24.79 15.09 -11.80
N GLN A 2 25.84 14.46 -11.27
CA GLN A 2 25.75 13.06 -10.84
C GLN A 2 24.93 12.94 -9.54
N LYS A 3 24.05 11.95 -9.53
CA LYS A 3 23.16 11.59 -8.40
C LYS A 3 23.17 10.10 -8.12
N LYS A 4 22.81 9.77 -6.88
CA LYS A 4 22.62 8.39 -6.42
C LYS A 4 21.20 8.23 -5.88
N SER A 5 20.55 7.12 -6.21
CA SER A 5 19.27 6.73 -5.66
C SER A 5 19.40 5.33 -5.03
N TYR A 6 18.92 5.19 -3.81
CA TYR A 6 18.89 3.91 -3.11
C TYR A 6 17.57 3.18 -3.38
N ALA A 7 17.57 1.86 -3.22
CA ALA A 7 16.37 1.06 -3.33
C ALA A 7 15.30 1.55 -2.34
N PRO A 8 14.01 1.44 -2.69
CA PRO A 8 12.94 1.59 -1.71
C PRO A 8 13.16 0.63 -0.54
N ALA A 9 12.73 1.01 0.67
CA ALA A 9 12.83 0.15 1.84
C ALA A 9 12.09 -1.19 1.64
N LEU A 10 12.38 -2.19 2.46
CA LEU A 10 11.70 -3.48 2.45
C LEU A 10 10.17 -3.30 2.61
N TYR A 11 9.42 -4.35 2.35
CA TYR A 11 7.98 -4.32 2.48
C TYR A 11 7.52 -4.47 3.94
N ASP A 12 6.64 -3.58 4.38
CA ASP A 12 5.58 -3.87 5.33
C ASP A 12 4.35 -4.41 4.58
N LEU A 13 3.30 -4.78 5.30
CA LEU A 13 2.09 -5.28 4.67
C LEU A 13 1.39 -4.23 3.81
N ASN A 14 1.28 -2.98 4.28
CA ASN A 14 0.56 -1.93 3.56
C ASN A 14 1.24 -1.58 2.23
N GLU A 15 2.57 -1.48 2.22
CA GLU A 15 3.33 -1.20 1.00
C GLU A 15 3.21 -2.35 -0.01
N LEU A 16 3.27 -3.61 0.46
CA LEU A 16 3.07 -4.77 -0.40
C LEU A 16 1.65 -4.79 -1.00
N GLN A 17 0.63 -4.47 -0.21
CA GLN A 17 -0.75 -4.37 -0.69
C GLN A 17 -0.93 -3.27 -1.73
N ARG A 18 -0.25 -2.12 -1.56
CA ARG A 18 -0.24 -1.02 -2.55
C ARG A 18 0.39 -1.46 -3.88
N ASP A 19 1.58 -2.04 -3.83
CA ASP A 19 2.29 -2.50 -5.04
C ASP A 19 1.53 -3.62 -5.74
N ALA A 20 0.97 -4.58 -5.00
CA ALA A 20 0.15 -5.65 -5.56
C ALA A 20 -1.14 -5.12 -6.21
N SER A 21 -1.77 -4.11 -5.62
CA SER A 21 -2.95 -3.47 -6.19
C SER A 21 -2.63 -2.70 -7.47
N GLN A 22 -1.51 -1.96 -7.49
CA GLN A 22 -1.10 -1.19 -8.67
C GLN A 22 -0.68 -2.07 -9.84
N ARG A 23 0.06 -3.16 -9.57
CA ARG A 23 0.63 -4.01 -10.62
C ARG A 23 -0.30 -5.13 -11.07
N PHE A 24 -1.11 -5.67 -10.16
CA PHE A 24 -1.89 -6.89 -10.41
C PHE A 24 -3.38 -6.72 -10.14
N HIS A 25 -3.82 -5.53 -9.68
CA HIS A 25 -5.19 -5.23 -9.30
C HIS A 25 -5.73 -6.12 -8.16
N PHE A 26 -4.85 -6.68 -7.33
CA PHE A 26 -5.25 -7.43 -6.15
C PHE A 26 -5.81 -6.50 -5.08
N SER A 27 -6.89 -6.92 -4.44
CA SER A 27 -7.39 -6.23 -3.25
C SER A 27 -6.42 -6.39 -2.08
N PRO A 28 -6.45 -5.50 -1.08
CA PRO A 28 -5.66 -5.66 0.13
C PRO A 28 -5.93 -6.99 0.85
N LYS A 29 -7.19 -7.45 0.87
CA LYS A 29 -7.57 -8.72 1.48
C LYS A 29 -7.02 -9.92 0.72
N GLU A 30 -7.10 -9.89 -0.60
CA GLU A 30 -6.55 -10.94 -1.47
C GLU A 30 -5.03 -11.04 -1.30
N THR A 31 -4.32 -9.91 -1.32
CA THR A 31 -2.87 -9.86 -1.07
C THR A 31 -2.51 -10.49 0.29
N LEU A 32 -3.25 -10.14 1.36
CA LEU A 32 -3.03 -10.72 2.67
C LEU A 32 -3.26 -12.23 2.69
N ASN A 33 -4.31 -12.73 2.03
CA ASN A 33 -4.60 -14.16 1.96
C ASN A 33 -3.48 -14.92 1.20
N ILE A 34 -2.97 -14.35 0.11
CA ILE A 34 -1.83 -14.92 -0.63
C ILE A 34 -0.59 -14.95 0.27
N MET A 35 -0.30 -13.85 0.95
CA MET A 35 0.83 -13.76 1.90
C MET A 35 0.74 -14.79 3.01
N GLN A 36 -0.46 -15.01 3.58
CA GLN A 36 -0.66 -16.03 4.61
C GLN A 36 -0.32 -17.43 4.09
N ARG A 37 -0.70 -17.78 2.86
CA ARG A 37 -0.32 -19.07 2.27
C ARG A 37 1.19 -19.20 2.07
N LEU A 38 1.86 -18.13 1.59
CA LEU A 38 3.31 -18.10 1.42
C LEU A 38 4.07 -18.22 2.76
N TYR A 39 3.50 -17.70 3.84
CA TYR A 39 4.04 -17.78 5.20
C TYR A 39 3.71 -19.11 5.89
N GLU A 40 2.42 -19.51 5.94
CA GLU A 40 1.96 -20.63 6.75
C GLU A 40 2.17 -21.98 6.07
N HIS A 41 1.83 -22.07 4.78
CA HIS A 41 1.87 -23.31 4.01
C HIS A 41 3.24 -23.53 3.37
N HIS A 42 3.69 -22.58 2.54
CA HIS A 42 4.97 -22.71 1.85
C HIS A 42 6.18 -22.36 2.73
N LYS A 43 6.00 -21.55 3.77
CA LYS A 43 7.04 -21.09 4.73
C LYS A 43 8.22 -20.36 4.08
N ILE A 44 8.01 -19.78 2.91
CA ILE A 44 9.06 -19.13 2.10
C ILE A 44 9.14 -17.61 2.29
N LEU A 45 8.18 -17.00 2.99
CA LEU A 45 8.21 -15.59 3.40
C LEU A 45 8.02 -15.48 4.91
N THR A 46 8.50 -14.36 5.48
CA THR A 46 8.33 -14.06 6.90
C THR A 46 6.92 -13.57 7.23
N TYR A 47 6.62 -13.36 8.50
CA TYR A 47 5.29 -13.01 9.01
C TYR A 47 4.69 -11.79 8.28
N PRO A 48 3.47 -11.88 7.73
CA PRO A 48 2.93 -10.87 6.84
C PRO A 48 2.40 -9.60 7.53
N ARG A 49 1.94 -9.70 8.80
CA ARG A 49 1.28 -8.58 9.49
C ARG A 49 2.28 -7.73 10.26
N THR A 50 3.19 -7.11 9.55
CA THR A 50 4.20 -6.20 10.10
C THR A 50 4.02 -4.79 9.54
N ASP A 51 4.28 -3.79 10.37
CA ASP A 51 4.38 -2.37 10.02
C ASP A 51 5.82 -1.90 9.82
N SER A 52 6.79 -2.79 10.08
CA SER A 52 8.20 -2.49 9.90
C SER A 52 8.67 -2.72 8.48
N ARG A 53 9.50 -1.80 7.99
CA ARG A 53 10.20 -1.88 6.69
C ARG A 53 11.71 -2.09 6.89
N TYR A 54 12.12 -2.51 8.10
CA TYR A 54 13.50 -2.71 8.49
C TYR A 54 13.72 -4.09 9.08
N LEU A 55 14.98 -4.52 9.04
CA LEU A 55 15.48 -5.70 9.74
C LEU A 55 16.15 -5.29 11.06
N THR A 56 16.32 -6.23 11.95
CA THR A 56 17.16 -6.12 13.14
C THR A 56 18.57 -6.66 12.87
N ASP A 57 19.54 -6.30 13.68
CA ASP A 57 20.95 -6.70 13.49
C ASP A 57 21.14 -8.22 13.53
N ASP A 58 20.34 -8.96 14.31
CA ASP A 58 20.37 -10.41 14.44
C ASP A 58 19.93 -11.15 13.15
N ILE A 59 19.17 -10.49 12.28
CA ILE A 59 18.77 -11.07 10.99
C ILE A 59 19.92 -10.99 9.95
N VAL A 60 20.83 -10.03 10.07
CA VAL A 60 21.90 -9.79 9.07
C VAL A 60 22.76 -11.04 8.81
N PRO A 61 23.19 -11.82 9.83
CA PRO A 61 23.96 -13.05 9.62
C PRO A 61 23.20 -14.12 8.83
N THR A 62 21.86 -14.12 8.81
CA THR A 62 21.03 -15.11 8.09
C THR A 62 20.83 -14.77 6.63
N ILE A 63 21.10 -13.52 6.18
CA ILE A 63 20.88 -13.05 4.82
C ILE A 63 21.56 -13.93 3.77
N PRO A 64 22.82 -14.39 3.93
CA PRO A 64 23.46 -15.26 2.92
C PRO A 64 22.70 -16.56 2.69
N GLU A 65 22.11 -17.17 3.71
CA GLU A 65 21.32 -18.40 3.58
C GLU A 65 20.00 -18.12 2.86
N ARG A 66 19.32 -17.05 3.23
CA ARG A 66 18.08 -16.57 2.56
C ARG A 66 18.31 -16.28 1.07
N LEU A 67 19.45 -15.69 0.72
CA LEU A 67 19.84 -15.46 -0.67
C LEU A 67 20.09 -16.76 -1.44
N ARG A 68 20.66 -17.80 -0.81
CA ARG A 68 20.83 -19.11 -1.44
C ARG A 68 19.47 -19.79 -1.68
N SER A 69 18.56 -19.69 -0.72
CA SER A 69 17.24 -20.31 -0.79
C SER A 69 16.33 -19.66 -1.84
N CYS A 70 16.30 -18.32 -1.93
CA CYS A 70 15.50 -17.61 -2.93
C CYS A 70 16.21 -17.38 -4.25
N GLY A 71 17.55 -17.57 -4.34
CA GLY A 71 18.40 -17.29 -5.50
C GLY A 71 18.28 -18.30 -6.64
N ILE A 72 17.06 -18.63 -7.05
CA ILE A 72 16.76 -19.58 -8.11
C ILE A 72 16.05 -18.89 -9.30
N GLY A 73 15.97 -19.57 -10.42
CA GLY A 73 15.28 -19.06 -11.62
C GLY A 73 15.73 -17.63 -11.97
N PRO A 74 14.79 -16.67 -12.07
CA PRO A 74 15.10 -15.29 -12.45
C PRO A 74 15.96 -14.54 -11.42
N TYR A 75 15.98 -14.98 -10.17
CA TYR A 75 16.71 -14.29 -9.09
C TYR A 75 18.18 -14.70 -8.97
N ARG A 76 18.58 -15.81 -9.63
CA ARG A 76 19.92 -16.44 -9.49
C ARG A 76 21.06 -15.47 -9.73
N LYS A 77 21.01 -14.71 -10.82
CA LYS A 77 22.09 -13.79 -11.21
C LYS A 77 22.31 -12.69 -10.15
N ALA A 78 21.22 -12.08 -9.69
CA ALA A 78 21.27 -11.01 -8.69
C ALA A 78 21.75 -11.54 -7.33
N ALA A 79 21.18 -12.65 -6.85
CA ALA A 79 21.57 -13.28 -5.57
C ALA A 79 23.05 -13.69 -5.58
N ALA A 80 23.53 -14.36 -6.64
CA ALA A 80 24.94 -14.73 -6.80
C ALA A 80 25.86 -13.49 -6.84
N GLY A 81 25.43 -12.41 -7.47
CA GLY A 81 26.16 -11.14 -7.48
C GLY A 81 26.34 -10.53 -6.10
N ILE A 82 25.29 -10.54 -5.29
CA ILE A 82 25.30 -10.04 -3.90
C ILE A 82 26.20 -10.91 -3.01
N LEU A 83 26.11 -12.24 -3.16
CA LEU A 83 26.87 -13.20 -2.35
C LEU A 83 28.39 -13.16 -2.60
N LYS A 84 28.87 -12.56 -3.71
CA LYS A 84 30.31 -12.35 -3.95
C LYS A 84 30.95 -11.39 -2.96
N ASN A 85 30.16 -10.52 -2.34
CA ASN A 85 30.62 -9.52 -1.39
C ASN A 85 30.11 -9.82 0.02
N LYS A 86 30.88 -9.39 1.04
CA LYS A 86 30.40 -9.44 2.43
C LYS A 86 29.21 -8.51 2.60
N ILE A 87 28.08 -9.06 3.00
CA ILE A 87 26.88 -8.27 3.30
C ILE A 87 27.13 -7.50 4.60
N LYS A 88 26.98 -6.17 4.53
CA LYS A 88 27.12 -5.27 5.68
C LYS A 88 25.78 -4.64 5.99
N ALA A 89 25.42 -4.64 7.26
CA ALA A 89 24.30 -3.87 7.78
C ALA A 89 24.48 -2.38 7.42
N ASN A 90 23.41 -1.74 6.98
CA ASN A 90 23.40 -0.29 6.79
C ASN A 90 21.98 0.25 7.11
N GLY A 91 21.89 1.55 7.38
CA GLY A 91 20.66 2.20 7.79
C GLY A 91 19.52 2.24 6.76
N HIS A 92 19.74 1.73 5.54
CA HIS A 92 18.69 1.64 4.53
C HIS A 92 17.78 0.42 4.73
N PHE A 93 18.28 -0.66 5.34
CA PHE A 93 17.47 -1.86 5.60
C PHE A 93 17.59 -2.41 7.03
N VAL A 94 18.49 -1.91 7.87
CA VAL A 94 18.66 -2.33 9.27
C VAL A 94 18.40 -1.16 10.19
N ASN A 95 17.44 -1.31 11.11
CA ASN A 95 17.16 -0.32 12.15
C ASN A 95 16.36 -0.93 13.29
N ASN A 96 17.02 -1.36 14.36
CA ASN A 96 16.39 -1.99 15.53
C ASN A 96 15.30 -1.13 16.19
N LYS A 97 15.43 0.21 16.15
CA LYS A 97 14.45 1.13 16.75
C LYS A 97 13.14 1.23 15.95
N LYS A 98 13.15 0.78 14.69
CA LYS A 98 11.99 0.79 13.79
C LYS A 98 11.39 -0.60 13.59
N VAL A 99 11.78 -1.56 14.41
CA VAL A 99 11.20 -2.90 14.47
C VAL A 99 10.59 -3.05 15.85
N SER A 100 9.27 -3.25 15.90
CA SER A 100 8.54 -3.52 17.13
C SER A 100 8.51 -5.03 17.42
N ASP A 101 7.45 -5.71 16.98
CA ASP A 101 7.25 -7.14 17.21
C ASP A 101 7.81 -8.00 16.06
N HIS A 102 7.74 -7.48 14.84
CA HIS A 102 8.14 -8.19 13.63
C HIS A 102 8.93 -7.28 12.69
N HIS A 103 9.99 -7.81 12.10
CA HIS A 103 10.74 -7.13 11.04
C HIS A 103 9.99 -7.14 9.71
N ALA A 104 10.54 -6.46 8.71
CA ALA A 104 10.01 -6.39 7.35
C ALA A 104 9.78 -7.78 6.73
N ILE A 105 8.90 -7.82 5.73
CA ILE A 105 8.61 -9.04 4.95
C ILE A 105 9.79 -9.33 4.02
N ILE A 106 10.42 -10.50 4.20
CA ILE A 106 11.56 -10.99 3.43
C ILE A 106 11.44 -12.50 3.17
N PRO A 107 12.21 -13.07 2.22
CA PRO A 107 12.34 -14.51 2.07
C PRO A 107 12.92 -15.15 3.32
N THR A 108 12.51 -16.39 3.60
CA THR A 108 13.07 -17.24 4.65
C THR A 108 14.28 -18.04 4.15
N GLU A 109 14.82 -18.88 4.99
CA GLU A 109 15.87 -19.85 4.64
C GLU A 109 15.32 -21.11 3.95
N GLN A 110 13.99 -21.23 3.83
CA GLN A 110 13.33 -22.33 3.16
C GLN A 110 13.57 -22.27 1.66
N PHE A 111 14.02 -23.37 1.05
CA PHE A 111 14.13 -23.50 -0.41
C PHE A 111 12.75 -23.41 -1.05
N VAL A 112 12.67 -22.62 -2.13
CA VAL A 112 11.44 -22.44 -2.87
C VAL A 112 11.42 -23.31 -4.12
N ASN A 113 10.28 -23.96 -4.37
CA ASN A 113 9.96 -24.55 -5.65
C ASN A 113 8.92 -23.67 -6.38
N LEU A 114 9.41 -22.86 -7.33
CA LEU A 114 8.52 -21.93 -8.05
C LEU A 114 7.42 -22.65 -8.85
N SER A 115 7.57 -23.91 -9.22
CA SER A 115 6.55 -24.66 -9.98
C SER A 115 5.34 -25.04 -9.10
N GLU A 116 5.49 -25.09 -7.78
CA GLU A 116 4.42 -25.38 -6.82
C GLU A 116 3.57 -24.17 -6.47
N LEU A 117 4.07 -22.96 -6.77
CA LEU A 117 3.34 -21.74 -6.50
C LEU A 117 2.27 -21.46 -7.57
N SER A 118 1.09 -21.01 -7.16
CA SER A 118 0.09 -20.49 -8.08
C SER A 118 0.59 -19.22 -8.79
N SER A 119 -0.11 -18.79 -9.84
CA SER A 119 0.23 -17.56 -10.57
C SER A 119 0.23 -16.34 -9.64
N GLU A 120 -0.75 -16.24 -8.74
CA GLU A 120 -0.92 -15.15 -7.79
C GLU A 120 0.18 -15.19 -6.72
N GLU A 121 0.49 -16.38 -6.21
CA GLU A 121 1.57 -16.57 -5.23
C GLU A 121 2.94 -16.20 -5.81
N ARG A 122 3.20 -16.56 -7.07
CA ARG A 122 4.45 -16.15 -7.76
C ARG A 122 4.55 -14.64 -7.89
N LYS A 123 3.47 -13.94 -8.22
CA LYS A 123 3.46 -12.48 -8.34
C LYS A 123 3.84 -11.80 -7.02
N ILE A 124 3.24 -12.23 -5.91
CA ILE A 124 3.55 -11.66 -4.59
C ILE A 124 4.96 -12.04 -4.14
N TYR A 125 5.36 -13.29 -4.34
CA TYR A 125 6.71 -13.74 -4.04
C TYR A 125 7.76 -12.95 -4.83
N ASP A 126 7.53 -12.71 -6.13
CA ASP A 126 8.42 -11.92 -6.99
C ASP A 126 8.60 -10.49 -6.47
N LEU A 127 7.52 -9.81 -6.05
CA LEU A 127 7.63 -8.48 -5.45
C LEU A 127 8.56 -8.47 -4.23
N VAL A 128 8.36 -9.43 -3.32
CA VAL A 128 9.14 -9.50 -2.07
C VAL A 128 10.60 -9.83 -2.35
N VAL A 129 10.87 -10.84 -3.19
CA VAL A 129 12.25 -11.24 -3.51
C VAL A 129 13.00 -10.13 -4.23
N ARG A 130 12.40 -9.50 -5.24
CA ARG A 130 13.08 -8.39 -5.97
C ARG A 130 13.36 -7.21 -5.05
N ARG A 131 12.45 -6.86 -4.15
CA ARG A 131 12.66 -5.81 -3.15
C ARG A 131 13.79 -6.18 -2.18
N PHE A 132 13.83 -7.42 -1.72
CA PHE A 132 14.90 -7.93 -0.84
C PHE A 132 16.27 -7.90 -1.54
N LEU A 133 16.35 -8.32 -2.80
CA LEU A 133 17.58 -8.23 -3.58
C LEU A 133 18.00 -6.77 -3.79
N ALA A 134 17.07 -5.91 -4.14
CA ALA A 134 17.32 -4.50 -4.43
C ALA A 134 17.97 -3.76 -3.26
N VAL A 135 17.49 -3.96 -2.02
CA VAL A 135 18.06 -3.27 -0.84
C VAL A 135 19.46 -3.72 -0.49
N LEU A 136 19.87 -4.90 -0.97
CA LEU A 136 21.21 -5.45 -0.77
C LEU A 136 22.18 -5.07 -1.89
N MET A 137 21.71 -4.45 -2.98
CA MET A 137 22.50 -4.03 -4.12
C MET A 137 23.00 -2.59 -3.93
N PRO A 138 24.07 -2.17 -4.67
CA PRO A 138 24.55 -0.81 -4.65
C PRO A 138 23.50 0.18 -5.18
N PRO A 139 23.64 1.49 -4.88
CA PRO A 139 22.73 2.51 -5.37
C PRO A 139 22.73 2.58 -6.91
N TYR A 140 21.60 3.00 -7.46
CA TYR A 140 21.47 3.45 -8.85
C TYR A 140 22.22 4.76 -9.00
N GLU A 141 23.19 4.85 -9.92
CA GLU A 141 23.94 6.06 -10.21
C GLU A 141 23.53 6.61 -11.56
N TYR A 142 23.19 7.88 -11.63
CA TYR A 142 22.77 8.55 -12.84
C TYR A 142 23.25 9.99 -12.91
N GLU A 143 23.32 10.50 -14.12
CA GLU A 143 23.62 11.90 -14.39
C GLU A 143 22.34 12.61 -14.83
N GLU A 144 21.96 13.65 -14.07
CA GLU A 144 20.82 14.50 -14.39
C GLU A 144 21.30 15.69 -15.22
N MET A 145 20.69 15.92 -16.35
CA MET A 145 20.97 17.03 -17.27
C MET A 145 19.79 17.94 -17.40
N THR A 146 20.06 19.23 -17.46
CA THR A 146 19.06 20.26 -17.77
C THR A 146 19.55 21.06 -18.95
N ILE A 147 18.74 21.14 -20.00
CA ILE A 147 18.97 21.96 -21.17
C ILE A 147 18.05 23.17 -21.08
N GLU A 148 18.64 24.35 -21.17
CA GLU A 148 17.90 25.60 -21.27
C GLU A 148 18.07 26.15 -22.68
N GLY A 149 16.96 26.35 -23.39
CA GLY A 149 16.91 26.94 -24.71
C GLY A 149 16.13 28.27 -24.70
N LYS A 150 16.45 29.15 -25.63
CA LYS A 150 15.65 30.36 -25.90
C LYS A 150 15.11 30.32 -27.33
N ILE A 151 13.81 30.53 -27.49
CA ILE A 151 13.10 30.56 -28.77
C ILE A 151 12.29 31.86 -28.78
N SER A 152 12.59 32.76 -29.69
CA SER A 152 11.90 34.06 -29.80
C SER A 152 11.79 34.84 -28.47
N GLY A 153 12.81 34.75 -27.62
CA GLY A 153 12.82 35.43 -26.33
C GLY A 153 12.30 34.59 -25.15
N GLU A 154 11.49 33.58 -25.43
CA GLU A 154 10.89 32.68 -24.42
C GLU A 154 11.87 31.58 -23.99
N ARG A 155 11.79 31.18 -22.69
CA ARG A 155 12.68 30.20 -22.06
C ARG A 155 12.01 28.82 -22.05
N PHE A 156 12.71 27.84 -22.61
CA PHE A 156 12.31 26.44 -22.61
C PHE A 156 13.30 25.62 -21.78
N ILE A 157 12.78 24.70 -20.98
CA ILE A 157 13.58 23.82 -20.12
C ILE A 157 13.25 22.37 -20.47
N SER A 158 14.28 21.59 -20.82
CA SER A 158 14.20 20.13 -20.93
C SER A 158 15.05 19.49 -19.86
N LYS A 159 14.53 18.43 -19.22
CA LYS A 159 15.27 17.61 -18.23
C LYS A 159 15.37 16.21 -18.75
N GLY A 160 16.55 15.63 -18.63
CA GLY A 160 16.82 14.25 -18.96
C GLY A 160 17.78 13.64 -17.94
N SER A 161 17.89 12.33 -17.96
CA SER A 161 18.87 11.63 -17.14
C SER A 161 19.53 10.51 -17.94
N ARG A 162 20.81 10.24 -17.64
CA ARG A 162 21.57 9.15 -18.22
C ARG A 162 22.01 8.22 -17.10
N MET A 163 21.74 6.93 -17.29
CA MET A 163 22.20 5.90 -16.38
C MET A 163 23.72 5.76 -16.46
N LEU A 164 24.38 5.76 -15.30
CA LEU A 164 25.81 5.47 -15.16
C LEU A 164 26.02 4.06 -14.64
N LYS A 165 25.24 3.65 -13.62
CA LYS A 165 25.23 2.29 -13.07
C LYS A 165 23.83 1.89 -12.69
N ALA A 166 23.38 0.74 -13.16
CA ALA A 166 22.03 0.22 -12.89
C ALA A 166 21.77 0.00 -11.39
N GLY A 167 22.78 -0.41 -10.62
CA GLY A 167 22.63 -0.63 -9.19
C GLY A 167 21.44 -1.53 -8.86
N TRP A 168 20.63 -1.13 -7.88
CA TRP A 168 19.47 -1.90 -7.43
C TRP A 168 18.36 -2.07 -8.47
N LYS A 169 18.28 -1.21 -9.49
CA LYS A 169 17.28 -1.34 -10.56
C LYS A 169 17.47 -2.64 -11.37
N ALA A 170 18.70 -3.16 -11.42
CA ALA A 170 18.97 -4.44 -12.06
C ALA A 170 18.20 -5.64 -11.42
N ALA A 171 17.69 -5.50 -10.18
CA ALA A 171 16.85 -6.52 -9.56
C ALA A 171 15.46 -6.64 -10.21
N TYR A 172 14.99 -5.59 -10.92
CA TYR A 172 13.67 -5.54 -11.54
C TYR A 172 13.69 -5.85 -13.04
N GLU A 173 14.88 -5.94 -13.65
CA GLU A 173 15.05 -6.19 -15.10
C GLU A 173 14.29 -5.18 -15.98
N GLU A 174 13.97 -3.99 -15.44
CA GLU A 174 13.34 -2.93 -16.19
C GLU A 174 14.39 -2.16 -17.01
N GLU A 175 14.25 -2.17 -18.32
CA GLU A 175 14.98 -1.27 -19.21
C GLU A 175 14.28 0.08 -19.21
N GLU A 176 14.89 1.08 -18.58
CA GLU A 176 14.40 2.47 -18.72
C GLU A 176 14.88 3.03 -20.05
N GLU A 177 13.97 3.33 -20.95
CA GLU A 177 14.23 4.24 -22.08
C GLU A 177 14.41 5.65 -21.51
N LEU A 178 15.62 6.00 -21.18
CA LEU A 178 15.95 7.37 -20.78
C LEU A 178 16.11 8.22 -22.03
N ALA A 179 15.42 9.35 -22.10
CA ALA A 179 15.65 10.34 -23.15
C ALA A 179 17.13 10.78 -23.10
N ASP A 180 17.91 10.37 -24.09
CA ASP A 180 19.31 10.76 -24.18
C ASP A 180 19.40 12.19 -24.72
N VAL A 181 19.65 13.13 -23.82
CA VAL A 181 19.88 14.54 -24.16
C VAL A 181 21.38 14.90 -24.15
N SER A 182 22.26 13.88 -24.16
CA SER A 182 23.72 14.06 -24.01
C SER A 182 24.40 14.69 -25.24
N GLU A 183 23.76 14.70 -26.39
CA GLU A 183 24.34 15.21 -27.63
C GLU A 183 24.24 16.73 -27.80
N VAL A 184 23.48 17.44 -26.96
CA VAL A 184 23.27 18.89 -27.07
C VAL A 184 24.40 19.66 -26.42
N LYS A 185 25.07 20.55 -27.20
CA LYS A 185 26.18 21.38 -26.72
C LYS A 185 25.72 22.81 -26.41
N LYS A 186 26.37 23.45 -25.43
CA LYS A 186 26.12 24.86 -25.09
C LYS A 186 26.34 25.75 -26.31
N GLY A 187 25.38 26.57 -26.63
CA GLY A 187 25.42 27.50 -27.79
C GLY A 187 25.03 26.88 -29.13
N GLN A 188 24.67 25.61 -29.15
CA GLN A 188 24.18 24.92 -30.34
C GLN A 188 22.83 25.49 -30.77
N LYS A 189 22.69 25.78 -32.06
CA LYS A 189 21.38 26.14 -32.67
C LYS A 189 20.67 24.86 -33.08
N LEU A 190 19.43 24.70 -32.64
CA LEU A 190 18.59 23.55 -32.94
C LEU A 190 17.38 24.00 -33.76
N ILE A 191 16.98 23.17 -34.73
CA ILE A 191 15.69 23.31 -35.41
C ILE A 191 14.66 22.65 -34.48
N VAL A 192 13.68 23.42 -34.03
CA VAL A 192 12.66 22.96 -33.10
C VAL A 192 11.25 23.21 -33.68
N VAL A 193 10.34 22.31 -33.30
CA VAL A 193 8.92 22.46 -33.54
C VAL A 193 8.24 22.71 -32.21
N VAL A 194 7.62 23.85 -32.06
CA VAL A 194 6.83 24.19 -30.87
C VAL A 194 5.41 23.67 -31.05
N LYS A 195 4.95 22.87 -30.12
CA LYS A 195 3.57 22.37 -30.06
C LYS A 195 2.90 22.93 -28.80
N GLU A 196 1.87 23.72 -29.02
CA GLU A 196 0.99 24.19 -27.95
C GLU A 196 -0.06 23.14 -27.64
N THR A 197 -0.31 22.88 -26.35
CA THR A 197 -1.33 21.94 -25.90
C THR A 197 -2.16 22.58 -24.81
N GLU A 198 -3.48 22.45 -24.92
CA GLU A 198 -4.40 22.86 -23.87
C GLU A 198 -4.57 21.72 -22.86
N GLY A 199 -4.56 22.08 -21.58
CA GLY A 199 -4.85 21.16 -20.48
C GLY A 199 -6.00 21.70 -19.63
N LYS A 200 -6.88 20.79 -19.17
CA LYS A 200 -7.93 21.11 -18.20
C LYS A 200 -7.59 20.50 -16.84
N THR A 201 -7.74 21.28 -15.78
CA THR A 201 -7.68 20.76 -14.42
C THR A 201 -8.78 19.74 -14.20
N LYS A 202 -8.45 18.65 -13.49
CA LYS A 202 -9.41 17.59 -13.15
C LYS A 202 -9.63 17.60 -11.64
N PRO A 203 -10.84 17.25 -11.17
CA PRO A 203 -11.05 17.03 -9.74
C PRO A 203 -10.17 15.87 -9.23
N PRO A 204 -9.94 15.77 -7.90
CA PRO A 204 -9.27 14.62 -7.32
C PRO A 204 -9.93 13.31 -7.76
N ALA A 205 -9.14 12.30 -8.06
CA ALA A 205 -9.64 10.98 -8.42
C ALA A 205 -10.37 10.33 -7.23
N TYR A 206 -11.34 9.47 -7.53
CA TYR A 206 -11.95 8.63 -6.50
C TYR A 206 -10.93 7.65 -5.93
N TYR A 207 -11.18 7.21 -4.71
CA TYR A 207 -10.32 6.22 -4.07
C TYR A 207 -10.32 4.89 -4.84
N THR A 208 -9.14 4.32 -4.98
CA THR A 208 -8.94 2.88 -5.20
C THR A 208 -8.76 2.20 -3.85
N GLU A 209 -8.76 0.87 -3.79
CA GLU A 209 -8.48 0.18 -2.52
C GLU A 209 -7.07 0.52 -1.98
N ALA A 210 -6.09 0.67 -2.87
CA ALA A 210 -4.73 1.08 -2.49
C ALA A 210 -4.67 2.49 -1.91
N THR A 211 -5.34 3.45 -2.55
CA THR A 211 -5.34 4.84 -2.05
C THR A 211 -6.22 5.00 -0.81
N LEU A 212 -7.28 4.21 -0.67
CA LEU A 212 -8.09 4.14 0.55
C LEU A 212 -7.26 3.58 1.72
N LEU A 213 -6.51 2.50 1.49
CA LEU A 213 -5.58 1.94 2.48
C LEU A 213 -4.57 2.99 2.95
N THR A 214 -3.99 3.74 2.01
CA THR A 214 -3.05 4.83 2.31
C THR A 214 -3.72 5.94 3.15
N ALA A 215 -4.94 6.34 2.80
CA ALA A 215 -5.67 7.36 3.55
C ALA A 215 -6.02 6.89 4.97
N MET A 216 -6.38 5.62 5.15
CA MET A 216 -6.60 5.02 6.47
C MET A 216 -5.32 5.04 7.32
N GLU A 217 -4.19 4.64 6.72
CA GLU A 217 -2.88 4.66 7.39
C GLU A 217 -2.49 6.06 7.86
N GLN A 218 -2.56 7.04 6.96
CA GLN A 218 -2.20 8.45 7.25
C GLN A 218 -3.08 9.07 8.33
N ARG A 219 -4.33 8.63 8.46
CA ARG A 219 -5.29 9.13 9.44
C ARG A 219 -5.37 8.30 10.71
N GLY A 220 -4.53 7.27 10.86
CA GLY A 220 -4.51 6.39 12.03
C GLY A 220 -5.78 5.53 12.18
N LEU A 221 -6.43 5.18 11.07
CA LEU A 221 -7.63 4.34 11.06
C LEU A 221 -7.25 2.87 10.96
N GLY A 222 -7.59 2.09 11.96
CA GLY A 222 -7.25 0.68 12.06
C GLY A 222 -5.74 0.43 12.16
N THR A 223 -5.36 -0.80 12.31
CA THR A 223 -3.96 -1.27 12.36
C THR A 223 -3.55 -1.92 11.04
N VAL A 224 -2.27 -2.20 10.86
CA VAL A 224 -1.77 -2.95 9.70
C VAL A 224 -2.49 -4.30 9.54
N ALA A 225 -2.86 -4.94 10.66
CA ALA A 225 -3.55 -6.23 10.65
C ALA A 225 -5.03 -6.15 10.29
N THR A 226 -5.69 -5.00 10.46
CA THR A 226 -7.15 -4.88 10.37
C THR A 226 -7.66 -4.09 9.16
N ARG A 227 -6.84 -3.21 8.56
CA ARG A 227 -7.30 -2.32 7.46
C ARG A 227 -7.88 -3.08 6.27
N ALA A 228 -7.21 -4.16 5.85
CA ALA A 228 -7.70 -4.98 4.73
C ALA A 228 -9.08 -5.59 5.03
N ASP A 229 -9.29 -6.10 6.24
CA ASP A 229 -10.56 -6.67 6.67
C ASP A 229 -11.66 -5.61 6.82
N ILE A 230 -11.32 -4.40 7.26
CA ILE A 230 -12.26 -3.27 7.32
C ILE A 230 -12.74 -2.92 5.91
N ILE A 231 -11.83 -2.74 4.95
CA ILE A 231 -12.18 -2.43 3.56
C ILE A 231 -13.06 -3.52 2.96
N ASP A 232 -12.67 -4.79 3.10
CA ASP A 232 -13.43 -5.93 2.61
C ASP A 232 -14.85 -5.99 3.26
N LYS A 233 -14.95 -5.74 4.56
CA LYS A 233 -16.22 -5.68 5.27
C LYS A 233 -17.14 -4.57 4.73
N LEU A 234 -16.60 -3.39 4.42
CA LEU A 234 -17.38 -2.29 3.85
C LEU A 234 -18.00 -2.66 2.49
N PHE A 235 -17.29 -3.41 1.65
CA PHE A 235 -17.84 -3.95 0.41
C PHE A 235 -18.87 -5.04 0.66
N ARG A 236 -18.58 -6.03 1.50
CA ARG A 236 -19.50 -7.13 1.81
C ARG A 236 -20.81 -6.67 2.46
N THR A 237 -20.78 -5.58 3.22
CA THR A 237 -21.97 -5.00 3.83
C THR A 237 -22.70 -4.00 2.94
N PHE A 238 -22.24 -3.84 1.69
CA PHE A 238 -22.81 -2.91 0.69
C PHE A 238 -22.82 -1.45 1.19
N LEU A 239 -21.77 -1.04 1.88
CA LEU A 239 -21.52 0.37 2.22
C LEU A 239 -20.63 1.04 1.17
N LEU A 240 -19.75 0.26 0.53
CA LEU A 240 -18.94 0.67 -0.61
C LEU A 240 -19.28 -0.17 -1.84
N GLU A 241 -19.10 0.41 -3.02
CA GLU A 241 -19.19 -0.26 -4.32
C GLU A 241 -18.03 0.18 -5.22
N LYS A 242 -17.60 -0.72 -6.12
CA LYS A 242 -16.62 -0.42 -7.16
C LYS A 242 -17.34 0.09 -8.40
N LYS A 243 -16.88 1.21 -8.96
CA LYS A 243 -17.25 1.73 -10.27
C LYS A 243 -16.00 1.85 -11.13
N GLU A 244 -16.14 2.07 -12.43
CA GLU A 244 -15.00 2.24 -13.35
C GLU A 244 -14.03 3.33 -12.90
N GLU A 245 -14.56 4.42 -12.35
CA GLU A 245 -13.79 5.59 -11.90
C GLU A 245 -13.19 5.43 -10.49
N GLY A 246 -13.52 4.36 -9.75
CA GLY A 246 -13.04 4.11 -8.39
C GLY A 246 -14.14 3.70 -7.40
N ILE A 247 -13.82 3.78 -6.12
CA ILE A 247 -14.72 3.39 -5.03
C ILE A 247 -15.73 4.50 -4.75
N ARG A 248 -17.00 4.10 -4.60
CA ARG A 248 -18.11 4.99 -4.26
C ARG A 248 -18.83 4.51 -3.01
N THR A 249 -19.35 5.46 -2.25
CA THR A 249 -20.32 5.17 -1.18
C THR A 249 -21.67 4.87 -1.78
N THR A 250 -22.34 3.85 -1.29
CA THR A 250 -23.70 3.47 -1.70
C THR A 250 -24.74 4.40 -1.06
N SER A 251 -25.99 4.34 -1.54
CA SER A 251 -27.11 5.03 -0.89
C SER A 251 -27.30 4.55 0.56
N LYS A 252 -27.12 3.25 0.82
CA LYS A 252 -27.13 2.71 2.19
C LYS A 252 -26.11 3.39 3.10
N ALA A 253 -24.87 3.58 2.60
CA ALA A 253 -23.84 4.27 3.38
C ALA A 253 -24.19 5.74 3.65
N LYS A 254 -24.69 6.44 2.62
CA LYS A 254 -25.11 7.85 2.77
C LYS A 254 -26.21 8.04 3.81
N GLN A 255 -27.20 7.14 3.79
CA GLN A 255 -28.28 7.16 4.78
C GLN A 255 -27.77 6.85 6.19
N LEU A 256 -26.88 5.85 6.34
CA LEU A 256 -26.24 5.55 7.62
C LEU A 256 -25.49 6.76 8.16
N LEU A 257 -24.68 7.40 7.31
CA LEU A 257 -23.94 8.60 7.70
C LEU A 257 -24.83 9.79 8.05
N ALA A 258 -26.04 9.87 7.49
CA ALA A 258 -27.02 10.90 7.86
C ALA A 258 -27.67 10.66 9.22
N LEU A 259 -27.67 9.41 9.71
CA LEU A 259 -28.32 9.00 10.95
C LEU A 259 -27.38 8.97 12.16
N VAL A 260 -26.07 8.80 11.93
CA VAL A 260 -25.10 8.74 13.03
C VAL A 260 -24.66 10.14 13.45
N PRO A 261 -24.32 10.37 14.73
CA PRO A 261 -23.74 11.60 15.23
C PRO A 261 -22.52 12.05 14.45
N GLU A 262 -22.29 13.37 14.40
CA GLU A 262 -21.22 13.94 13.56
C GLU A 262 -19.82 13.44 13.98
N GLU A 263 -19.59 13.27 15.27
CA GLU A 263 -18.31 12.80 15.81
C GLU A 263 -17.94 11.39 15.30
N LEU A 264 -18.92 10.49 15.13
CA LEU A 264 -18.68 9.14 14.59
C LEU A 264 -18.30 9.13 13.10
N LYS A 265 -18.48 10.25 12.41
CA LYS A 265 -18.09 10.40 10.99
C LYS A 265 -16.65 10.89 10.85
N GLN A 266 -16.06 11.40 11.93
CA GLN A 266 -14.73 12.00 11.91
C GLN A 266 -13.66 10.94 12.18
N PRO A 267 -12.62 10.85 11.33
CA PRO A 267 -11.53 9.90 11.54
C PRO A 267 -10.71 10.21 12.80
N GLU A 268 -10.75 11.46 13.27
CA GLU A 268 -10.00 11.95 14.42
C GLU A 268 -10.39 11.23 15.71
N LEU A 269 -11.65 10.86 15.88
CA LEU A 269 -12.13 10.11 17.04
C LEU A 269 -11.41 8.76 17.18
N THR A 270 -11.40 7.97 16.09
CA THR A 270 -10.70 6.67 16.08
C THR A 270 -9.20 6.85 16.24
N ALA A 271 -8.61 7.85 15.58
CA ALA A 271 -7.18 8.16 15.70
C ALA A 271 -6.79 8.56 17.14
N ASP A 272 -7.64 9.27 17.86
CA ASP A 272 -7.41 9.61 19.26
C ASP A 272 -7.46 8.36 20.17
N TRP A 273 -8.41 7.46 19.93
CA TRP A 273 -8.47 6.19 20.66
C TRP A 273 -7.21 5.34 20.44
N GLU A 274 -6.74 5.22 19.20
CA GLU A 274 -5.49 4.50 18.90
C GLU A 274 -4.27 5.12 19.59
N LYS A 275 -4.19 6.47 19.64
CA LYS A 275 -3.15 7.18 20.41
C LYS A 275 -3.24 6.89 21.90
N LYS A 276 -4.46 6.86 22.47
CA LYS A 276 -4.68 6.52 23.88
C LYS A 276 -4.28 5.09 24.18
N LEU A 277 -4.61 4.13 23.29
CA LEU A 277 -4.19 2.73 23.41
C LEU A 277 -2.65 2.59 23.38
N SER A 278 -1.98 3.30 22.47
CA SER A 278 -0.52 3.36 22.44
C SER A 278 0.09 3.92 23.75
N ARG A 279 -0.51 4.99 24.30
CA ARG A 279 -0.09 5.55 25.60
C ARG A 279 -0.29 4.58 26.77
N ILE A 280 -1.28 3.70 26.71
CA ILE A 280 -1.47 2.63 27.71
C ILE A 280 -0.33 1.63 27.59
N SER A 281 0.02 1.20 26.37
CA SER A 281 1.16 0.30 26.13
C SER A 281 2.48 0.90 26.62
N ASP A 282 2.68 2.22 26.43
CA ASP A 282 3.85 2.95 26.92
C ASP A 282 3.85 3.19 28.46
N GLY A 283 2.80 2.79 29.17
CA GLY A 283 2.65 3.07 30.62
C GLY A 283 2.30 4.54 30.95
N LYS A 284 2.00 5.37 29.94
CA LYS A 284 1.70 6.81 30.09
C LYS A 284 0.23 7.13 30.36
N LEU A 285 -0.66 6.15 30.22
CA LEU A 285 -2.11 6.28 30.49
C LEU A 285 -2.59 5.00 31.19
N LYS A 286 -3.43 5.18 32.24
CA LYS A 286 -4.05 4.03 32.93
C LYS A 286 -5.23 3.50 32.11
N ARG A 287 -5.27 2.17 31.92
CA ARG A 287 -6.37 1.48 31.22
C ARG A 287 -7.76 1.87 31.75
N GLN A 288 -7.90 2.01 33.09
CA GLN A 288 -9.17 2.34 33.73
C GLN A 288 -9.72 3.69 33.30
N VAL A 289 -8.86 4.70 33.12
CA VAL A 289 -9.26 6.03 32.64
C VAL A 289 -9.84 5.93 31.23
N PHE A 290 -9.12 5.28 30.31
CA PHE A 290 -9.58 5.06 28.95
C PHE A 290 -10.90 4.28 28.90
N MET A 291 -11.05 3.23 29.71
CA MET A 291 -12.28 2.43 29.76
C MET A 291 -13.48 3.21 30.32
N SER A 292 -13.26 4.11 31.27
CA SER A 292 -14.33 5.01 31.76
C SER A 292 -14.79 5.95 30.66
N GLU A 293 -13.84 6.65 30.01
CA GLU A 293 -14.14 7.57 28.91
C GLU A 293 -14.94 6.90 27.77
N ILE A 294 -14.55 5.68 27.36
CA ILE A 294 -15.25 4.92 26.31
C ILE A 294 -16.67 4.55 26.74
N LYS A 295 -16.88 4.15 28.00
CA LYS A 295 -18.20 3.81 28.53
C LYS A 295 -19.12 5.03 28.58
N ASP A 296 -18.62 6.14 29.10
CA ASP A 296 -19.37 7.38 29.20
C ASP A 296 -19.76 7.89 27.82
N TYR A 297 -18.81 7.93 26.89
CA TYR A 297 -19.05 8.27 25.48
C TYR A 297 -20.07 7.34 24.82
N THR A 298 -20.03 6.04 25.11
CA THR A 298 -20.99 5.08 24.53
C THR A 298 -22.41 5.37 25.01
N VAL A 299 -22.59 5.72 26.26
CA VAL A 299 -23.90 6.08 26.81
C VAL A 299 -24.43 7.35 26.13
N GLU A 300 -23.62 8.41 26.02
CA GLU A 300 -23.96 9.66 25.33
C GLU A 300 -24.42 9.42 23.89
N ILE A 301 -23.63 8.69 23.10
CA ILE A 301 -23.94 8.38 21.69
C ILE A 301 -25.24 7.58 21.57
N VAL A 302 -25.43 6.58 22.43
CA VAL A 302 -26.68 5.77 22.42
C VAL A 302 -27.90 6.62 22.71
N ASP A 303 -27.83 7.53 23.67
CA ASP A 303 -28.94 8.39 24.03
C ASP A 303 -29.22 9.45 22.94
N GLU A 304 -28.17 10.01 22.32
CA GLU A 304 -28.32 10.90 21.15
C GLU A 304 -29.03 10.19 19.99
N ILE A 305 -28.57 8.96 19.62
CA ILE A 305 -29.20 8.18 18.55
C ILE A 305 -30.64 7.83 18.87
N LYS A 306 -30.98 7.47 20.12
CA LYS A 306 -32.35 7.20 20.54
C LYS A 306 -33.24 8.45 20.46
N GLY A 307 -32.71 9.62 20.76
CA GLY A 307 -33.40 10.90 20.64
C GLY A 307 -33.60 11.37 19.20
N SER A 308 -32.85 10.81 18.23
CA SER A 308 -32.95 11.20 16.84
C SER A 308 -34.24 10.70 16.19
N GLN A 309 -34.87 11.54 15.34
CA GLN A 309 -36.09 11.18 14.60
C GLN A 309 -35.79 10.58 13.23
N GLY A 310 -34.51 10.32 12.90
CA GLY A 310 -34.09 9.80 11.62
C GLY A 310 -34.61 8.38 11.35
N LYS A 311 -35.03 8.12 10.13
CA LYS A 311 -35.49 6.80 9.69
C LYS A 311 -34.66 6.29 8.52
N PHE A 312 -34.21 5.05 8.62
CA PHE A 312 -33.55 4.38 7.51
C PHE A 312 -34.55 3.87 6.48
N HIS A 313 -34.33 4.20 5.20
CA HIS A 313 -35.16 3.76 4.09
C HIS A 313 -34.34 2.82 3.18
N HIS A 314 -34.83 1.60 2.97
CA HIS A 314 -34.20 0.67 2.06
C HIS A 314 -34.45 1.06 0.59
N ASP A 315 -33.40 1.33 -0.19
CA ASP A 315 -33.51 1.70 -1.61
C ASP A 315 -34.09 0.58 -2.48
N ASN A 316 -33.95 -0.66 -2.04
CA ASN A 316 -34.49 -1.85 -2.69
C ASN A 316 -35.90 -2.23 -2.19
N MET A 317 -36.60 -1.31 -1.52
CA MET A 317 -37.94 -1.53 -1.04
C MET A 317 -38.92 -1.63 -2.22
N SER A 318 -39.63 -2.75 -2.26
CA SER A 318 -40.64 -3.03 -3.27
C SER A 318 -42.00 -2.39 -2.87
N ASN A 319 -42.83 -2.11 -3.87
CA ASN A 319 -44.25 -1.74 -3.63
C ASN A 319 -45.11 -2.92 -3.19
N LYS A 320 -44.60 -4.15 -3.31
CA LYS A 320 -45.30 -5.38 -2.87
C LYS A 320 -45.22 -5.51 -1.36
N LYS A 321 -46.33 -5.90 -0.75
CA LYS A 321 -46.43 -6.15 0.70
C LYS A 321 -46.34 -7.66 0.98
N CYS A 322 -45.75 -7.97 2.14
CA CYS A 322 -45.74 -9.36 2.64
C CYS A 322 -47.17 -9.81 2.98
N PRO A 323 -47.63 -10.95 2.47
CA PRO A 323 -48.99 -11.42 2.75
C PRO A 323 -49.23 -11.77 4.24
N ASN A 324 -48.16 -12.11 4.96
CA ASN A 324 -48.28 -12.51 6.37
C ASN A 324 -48.21 -11.31 7.37
N CYS A 325 -47.44 -10.28 7.09
CA CYS A 325 -47.21 -9.18 8.05
C CYS A 325 -47.52 -7.78 7.48
N GLY A 326 -47.95 -7.67 6.22
CA GLY A 326 -48.30 -6.41 5.58
C GLY A 326 -47.12 -5.43 5.33
N LYS A 327 -45.91 -5.73 5.79
CA LYS A 327 -44.70 -4.88 5.57
C LYS A 327 -44.27 -4.97 4.11
N ARG A 328 -43.68 -3.89 3.59
CA ARG A 328 -43.11 -3.86 2.24
C ARG A 328 -41.97 -4.88 2.10
N LEU A 329 -41.92 -5.59 0.99
CA LEU A 329 -40.88 -6.55 0.67
C LEU A 329 -39.63 -5.82 0.15
N LEU A 330 -38.45 -6.37 0.42
CA LEU A 330 -37.20 -5.92 -0.15
C LEU A 330 -36.88 -6.75 -1.40
N LYS A 331 -36.41 -6.10 -2.47
CA LYS A 331 -35.83 -6.79 -3.62
C LYS A 331 -34.43 -7.24 -3.25
N VAL A 332 -34.18 -8.53 -3.21
CA VAL A 332 -32.86 -9.09 -2.99
C VAL A 332 -32.41 -9.76 -4.30
N ASN A 333 -31.24 -9.37 -4.79
CA ASN A 333 -30.62 -10.09 -5.90
C ASN A 333 -30.05 -11.40 -5.34
N GLY A 334 -30.85 -12.46 -5.40
CA GLY A 334 -30.41 -13.81 -5.06
C GLY A 334 -29.43 -14.32 -6.13
N LYS A 335 -28.45 -15.12 -5.73
CA LYS A 335 -27.76 -16.00 -6.68
C LYS A 335 -28.83 -16.85 -7.33
N LYS A 336 -28.93 -16.87 -8.66
CA LYS A 336 -29.70 -17.87 -9.37
C LYS A 336 -29.13 -19.23 -8.94
N SER A 337 -29.99 -20.04 -8.26
CA SER A 337 -29.71 -21.45 -8.03
C SER A 337 -29.69 -22.18 -9.37
#